data_5a95e078d20785db93427c082e9155aa
#
_entry.id   5a95e078d20785db93427c082e9155aa
#
_cell.length_a   1.000
_cell.length_b   1.000
_cell.length_c   1.000
_cell.angle_alpha   90.00
_cell.angle_beta   90.00
_cell.angle_gamma   90.00
#
_symmetry.space_group_name_H-M   'P 1'
#
loop_
_entity.id
_entity.type
_entity.pdbx_description
1 polymer ?
#
loop_
_entity_poly.entity_id
_entity_poly.type
_entity_poly.pdbx_seq_one_letter_code
_entity_poly.pdbx_strand_id
1 'polypeptide(L)'
;MISIIAAVDRNLGIGFQNKLLFWLPNDLKRFKALTTGNTIIMGRKTFESLPKGALPNRRNVVLSSNPATQCPGAEVFPTLEAALQSCQPEEQVYIIGGASVYKQAMPLADMLCLTEIDAEAPQVDAYFPAVESAIWHEKSRESHLVDEKHPCPYACLLYTSDA
;
A
#
# COMPACT_ATOMS: atom_id res chain seq x y z
N MET A 1 -14.65 3.32 -2.94
CA MET A 1 -13.48 4.23 -3.08
C MET A 1 -12.22 3.39 -3.13
N ILE A 2 -11.34 3.70 -4.06
CA ILE A 2 -10.07 3.01 -4.24
C ILE A 2 -8.96 3.89 -3.70
N SER A 3 -8.28 3.42 -2.67
CA SER A 3 -7.17 4.13 -2.03
C SER A 3 -5.88 3.32 -2.18
N ILE A 4 -4.76 4.01 -2.32
CA ILE A 4 -3.44 3.39 -2.30
C ILE A 4 -2.80 3.75 -0.96
N ILE A 5 -2.24 2.77 -0.27
CA ILE A 5 -1.55 2.98 1.00
C ILE A 5 -0.13 2.45 0.88
N ALA A 6 0.86 3.27 1.20
CA ALA A 6 2.27 2.93 1.07
C ALA A 6 3.14 3.76 2.01
N ALA A 7 4.30 3.21 2.37
CA ALA A 7 5.38 3.93 3.04
C ALA A 7 6.57 4.02 2.07
N VAL A 8 7.05 5.23 1.85
CA VAL A 8 8.12 5.49 0.89
C VAL A 8 9.27 6.25 1.55
N ASP A 9 10.51 5.99 1.09
CA ASP A 9 11.66 6.78 1.50
C ASP A 9 11.79 8.04 0.63
N ARG A 10 12.88 8.81 0.80
CA ARG A 10 13.11 10.06 0.05
C ARG A 10 13.10 9.87 -1.46
N ASN A 11 13.43 8.68 -1.93
CA ASN A 11 13.56 8.35 -3.36
C ASN A 11 12.40 7.51 -3.88
N LEU A 12 11.27 7.49 -3.18
CA LEU A 12 10.11 6.67 -3.48
C LEU A 12 10.38 5.16 -3.34
N GLY A 13 11.42 4.78 -2.59
CA GLY A 13 11.70 3.38 -2.31
C GLY A 13 10.64 2.80 -1.37
N ILE A 14 10.21 1.57 -1.64
CA ILE A 14 9.19 0.89 -0.84
C ILE A 14 9.65 -0.45 -0.28
N GLY A 15 10.65 -1.08 -0.87
CA GLY A 15 11.08 -2.38 -0.41
C GLY A 15 12.43 -2.82 -0.91
N PHE A 16 12.97 -3.84 -0.27
CA PHE A 16 14.17 -4.56 -0.68
C PHE A 16 14.02 -6.03 -0.30
N GLN A 17 14.27 -6.91 -1.25
CA GLN A 17 14.14 -8.36 -1.07
C GLN A 17 12.79 -8.76 -0.46
N ASN A 18 11.71 -8.15 -0.98
CA ASN A 18 10.33 -8.39 -0.58
C ASN A 18 10.03 -8.03 0.88
N LYS A 19 10.76 -7.08 1.46
CA LYS A 19 10.57 -6.60 2.84
C LYS A 19 10.45 -5.08 2.87
N LEU A 20 9.77 -4.57 3.91
CA LEU A 20 9.70 -3.14 4.15
C LEU A 20 11.10 -2.57 4.44
N LEU A 21 11.33 -1.32 4.01
CA LEU A 21 12.62 -0.64 4.22
C LEU A 21 12.81 -0.21 5.67
N PHE A 22 11.73 0.21 6.34
CA PHE A 22 11.77 0.75 7.70
C PHE A 22 10.65 0.18 8.54
N TRP A 23 10.93 -0.05 9.82
CA TRP A 23 9.95 -0.50 10.78
C TRP A 23 9.45 0.70 11.60
N LEU A 24 8.20 1.11 11.36
CA LEU A 24 7.56 2.23 12.04
C LEU A 24 6.28 1.73 12.71
N PRO A 25 6.31 1.47 14.04
CA PRO A 25 5.15 0.90 14.74
C PRO A 25 3.87 1.71 14.62
N ASN A 26 3.96 3.04 14.67
CA ASN A 26 2.77 3.89 14.54
C ASN A 26 2.17 3.84 13.14
N ASP A 27 3.01 3.70 12.11
CA ASP A 27 2.55 3.54 10.74
C ASP A 27 1.84 2.21 10.55
N LEU A 28 2.34 1.15 11.15
CA LEU A 28 1.69 -0.16 11.12
C LEU A 28 0.34 -0.15 11.85
N LYS A 29 0.23 0.58 12.95
CA LYS A 29 -1.04 0.77 13.67
C LYS A 29 -2.04 1.56 12.82
N ARG A 30 -1.58 2.60 12.12
CA ARG A 30 -2.41 3.39 11.21
C ARG A 30 -2.90 2.54 10.05
N PHE A 31 -2.03 1.73 9.45
CA PHE A 31 -2.40 0.79 8.39
C PHE A 31 -3.51 -0.15 8.87
N LYS A 32 -3.34 -0.75 10.03
CA LYS A 32 -4.34 -1.64 10.62
C LYS A 32 -5.67 -0.93 10.85
N ALA A 33 -5.62 0.28 11.41
CA ALA A 33 -6.83 1.06 11.69
C ALA A 33 -7.60 1.42 10.41
N LEU A 34 -6.88 1.78 9.34
CA LEU A 34 -7.50 2.15 8.06
C LEU A 34 -8.11 0.94 7.34
N THR A 35 -7.42 -0.20 7.38
CA THR A 35 -7.80 -1.36 6.56
C THR A 35 -8.73 -2.34 7.24
N THR A 36 -8.79 -2.38 8.57
CA THR A 36 -9.65 -3.33 9.30
C THR A 36 -11.13 -3.11 8.95
N GLY A 37 -11.82 -4.18 8.61
CA GLY A 37 -13.21 -4.14 8.17
C GLY A 37 -13.38 -3.82 6.69
N ASN A 38 -12.28 -3.62 5.97
CA ASN A 38 -12.28 -3.22 4.57
C ASN A 38 -11.59 -4.27 3.69
N THR A 39 -11.47 -3.97 2.41
CA THR A 39 -10.84 -4.85 1.43
C THR A 39 -9.42 -4.38 1.13
N ILE A 40 -8.47 -5.31 1.11
CA ILE A 40 -7.08 -5.06 0.72
C ILE A 40 -6.73 -5.88 -0.52
N ILE A 41 -6.08 -5.22 -1.49
CA ILE A 41 -5.62 -5.85 -2.73
C ILE A 41 -4.10 -5.76 -2.78
N MET A 42 -3.46 -6.88 -3.10
CA MET A 42 -2.01 -7.00 -3.12
C MET A 42 -1.55 -7.94 -4.22
N GLY A 43 -0.31 -7.81 -4.64
CA GLY A 43 0.33 -8.79 -5.51
C GLY A 43 0.73 -10.05 -4.72
N ARG A 44 1.02 -11.12 -5.45
CA ARG A 44 1.40 -12.41 -4.85
C ARG A 44 2.62 -12.28 -3.93
N LYS A 45 3.67 -11.57 -4.37
CA LYS A 45 4.89 -11.41 -3.57
C LYS A 45 4.63 -10.66 -2.27
N THR A 46 3.74 -9.69 -2.28
CA THR A 46 3.34 -8.98 -1.07
C THR A 46 2.65 -9.93 -0.09
N PHE A 47 1.75 -10.77 -0.57
CA PHE A 47 1.12 -11.78 0.27
C PHE A 47 2.15 -12.72 0.88
N GLU A 48 3.11 -13.19 0.09
CA GLU A 48 4.19 -14.07 0.56
C GLU A 48 5.09 -13.41 1.61
N SER A 49 5.15 -12.07 1.63
CA SER A 49 5.92 -11.32 2.62
C SER A 49 5.22 -11.19 3.97
N LEU A 50 3.93 -11.51 4.04
CA LEU A 50 3.16 -11.41 5.28
C LEU A 50 3.52 -12.57 6.21
N PRO A 51 4.05 -12.31 7.42
CA PRO A 51 4.56 -13.37 8.30
C PRO A 51 3.51 -14.41 8.68
N LYS A 52 2.25 -14.00 8.81
CA LYS A 52 1.15 -14.86 9.24
C LYS A 52 0.10 -15.07 8.13
N GLY A 53 0.45 -14.76 6.87
CA GLY A 53 -0.48 -14.88 5.75
C GLY A 53 -1.57 -13.82 5.76
N ALA A 54 -2.79 -14.20 5.37
CA ALA A 54 -3.92 -13.28 5.26
C ALA A 54 -4.12 -12.45 6.53
N LEU A 55 -4.34 -11.16 6.37
CA LEU A 55 -4.55 -10.25 7.50
C LEU A 55 -5.96 -10.40 8.06
N PRO A 56 -6.12 -10.53 9.39
CA PRO A 56 -7.44 -10.78 9.97
C PRO A 56 -8.38 -9.60 9.86
N ASN A 57 -9.68 -9.89 9.85
CA ASN A 57 -10.76 -8.90 9.82
C ASN A 57 -10.75 -7.99 8.60
N ARG A 58 -10.23 -8.50 7.48
CA ARG A 58 -10.17 -7.81 6.20
C ARG A 58 -10.44 -8.81 5.09
N ARG A 59 -11.05 -8.34 4.02
CA ARG A 59 -11.13 -9.14 2.79
C ARG A 59 -9.78 -9.07 2.09
N ASN A 60 -9.06 -10.18 2.05
CA ASN A 60 -7.75 -10.24 1.40
C ASN A 60 -7.92 -10.68 -0.05
N VAL A 61 -7.41 -9.88 -0.98
CA VAL A 61 -7.46 -10.15 -2.42
C VAL A 61 -6.03 -10.12 -2.95
N VAL A 62 -5.63 -11.20 -3.63
CA VAL A 62 -4.28 -11.37 -4.17
C VAL A 62 -4.36 -11.47 -5.69
N LEU A 63 -3.49 -10.73 -6.36
CA LEU A 63 -3.37 -10.75 -7.82
C LEU A 63 -2.28 -11.73 -8.24
N SER A 64 -2.62 -12.70 -9.07
CA SER A 64 -1.67 -13.65 -9.65
C SER A 64 -2.17 -14.15 -10.99
N SER A 65 -1.32 -14.08 -12.00
CA SER A 65 -1.63 -14.63 -13.33
C SER A 65 -1.54 -16.15 -13.36
N ASN A 66 -0.94 -16.78 -12.34
CA ASN A 66 -0.83 -18.24 -12.28
C ASN A 66 -2.10 -18.82 -11.62
N PRO A 67 -2.92 -19.59 -12.36
CA PRO A 67 -4.16 -20.15 -11.79
C PRO A 67 -3.91 -21.20 -10.69
N ALA A 68 -2.69 -21.71 -10.57
CA ALA A 68 -2.33 -22.66 -9.51
C ALA A 68 -1.94 -21.98 -8.20
N THR A 69 -1.89 -20.64 -8.17
CA THR A 69 -1.53 -19.89 -6.95
C THR A 69 -2.53 -20.15 -5.84
N GLN A 70 -2.01 -20.51 -4.66
CA GLN A 70 -2.82 -20.73 -3.46
C GLN A 70 -2.42 -19.73 -2.38
N CYS A 71 -3.42 -18.98 -1.90
CA CYS A 71 -3.23 -17.99 -0.84
C CYS A 71 -4.31 -18.25 0.24
N PRO A 72 -4.00 -19.09 1.24
CA PRO A 72 -4.98 -19.42 2.27
C PRO A 72 -5.54 -18.19 2.97
N GLY A 73 -6.86 -18.11 3.04
CA GLY A 73 -7.55 -16.96 3.64
C GLY A 73 -7.72 -15.76 2.73
N ALA A 74 -7.30 -15.86 1.47
CA ALA A 74 -7.43 -14.80 0.47
C ALA A 74 -8.14 -15.31 -0.79
N GLU A 75 -8.73 -14.36 -1.52
CA GLU A 75 -9.28 -14.63 -2.85
C GLU A 75 -8.21 -14.27 -3.88
N VAL A 76 -8.08 -15.07 -4.92
CA VAL A 76 -7.08 -14.86 -5.98
C VAL A 76 -7.77 -14.47 -7.28
N PHE A 77 -7.30 -13.39 -7.90
CA PHE A 77 -7.78 -12.90 -9.19
C PHE A 77 -6.62 -12.75 -10.16
N PRO A 78 -6.85 -12.96 -11.47
CA PRO A 78 -5.77 -12.88 -12.46
C PRO A 78 -5.32 -11.45 -12.76
N THR A 79 -6.18 -10.46 -12.58
CA THR A 79 -5.90 -9.06 -12.89
C THR A 79 -6.51 -8.12 -11.86
N LEU A 80 -5.99 -6.88 -11.83
CA LEU A 80 -6.56 -5.84 -10.98
C LEU A 80 -8.01 -5.52 -11.38
N GLU A 81 -8.30 -5.46 -12.67
CA GLU A 81 -9.65 -5.20 -13.17
C GLU A 81 -10.64 -6.24 -12.67
N ALA A 82 -10.29 -7.53 -12.75
CA ALA A 82 -11.15 -8.61 -12.27
C ALA A 82 -11.40 -8.49 -10.77
N ALA A 83 -10.36 -8.15 -10.00
CA ALA A 83 -10.48 -7.95 -8.55
C ALA A 83 -11.41 -6.78 -8.23
N LEU A 84 -11.26 -5.65 -8.92
CA LEU A 84 -12.10 -4.47 -8.70
C LEU A 84 -13.56 -4.71 -9.11
N GLN A 85 -13.79 -5.50 -10.16
CA GLN A 85 -15.15 -5.87 -10.57
C GLN A 85 -15.86 -6.72 -9.53
N SER A 86 -15.11 -7.44 -8.69
CA SER A 86 -15.67 -8.22 -7.58
C SER A 86 -16.10 -7.38 -6.39
N CYS A 87 -15.70 -6.10 -6.36
CA CYS A 87 -15.99 -5.19 -5.26
C CYS A 87 -17.31 -4.45 -5.47
N GLN A 88 -18.05 -4.22 -4.39
CA GLN A 88 -19.27 -3.41 -4.45
C GLN A 88 -18.90 -1.93 -4.53
N PRO A 89 -19.79 -1.06 -5.09
CA PRO A 89 -19.50 0.37 -5.20
C PRO A 89 -19.20 1.06 -3.86
N GLU A 90 -19.79 0.58 -2.78
CA GLU A 90 -19.61 1.14 -1.43
C GLU A 90 -18.42 0.55 -0.68
N GLU A 91 -17.75 -0.48 -1.22
CA GLU A 91 -16.57 -1.06 -0.58
C GLU A 91 -15.42 -0.07 -0.52
N GLN A 92 -14.75 0.00 0.64
CA GLN A 92 -13.47 0.70 0.77
C GLN A 92 -12.36 -0.26 0.39
N VAL A 93 -11.64 0.04 -0.68
CA VAL A 93 -10.58 -0.81 -1.23
C VAL A 93 -9.24 -0.13 -1.04
N TYR A 94 -8.29 -0.85 -0.43
CA TYR A 94 -6.92 -0.37 -0.21
C TYR A 94 -5.94 -1.22 -1.01
N ILE A 95 -5.18 -0.57 -1.87
CA ILE A 95 -4.10 -1.21 -2.63
C ILE A 95 -2.84 -1.12 -1.77
N ILE A 96 -2.27 -2.27 -1.39
CA ILE A 96 -1.19 -2.32 -0.41
C ILE A 96 0.16 -2.77 -0.97
N GLY A 97 0.26 -2.99 -2.28
CA GLY A 97 1.54 -3.26 -2.93
C GLY A 97 1.52 -4.49 -3.82
N GLY A 98 2.59 -4.87 -4.45
CA GLY A 98 3.83 -4.06 -4.48
C GLY A 98 3.91 -3.10 -5.63
N ALA A 99 5.15 -2.82 -6.08
CA ALA A 99 5.42 -1.77 -7.07
C ALA A 99 4.58 -1.89 -8.34
N SER A 100 4.46 -3.09 -8.90
CA SER A 100 3.67 -3.33 -10.11
C SER A 100 2.18 -3.03 -9.90
N VAL A 101 1.64 -3.44 -8.75
CA VAL A 101 0.23 -3.22 -8.44
C VAL A 101 -0.04 -1.74 -8.17
N TYR A 102 0.86 -1.04 -7.49
CA TYR A 102 0.76 0.40 -7.31
C TYR A 102 0.71 1.13 -8.66
N LYS A 103 1.58 0.74 -9.58
CA LYS A 103 1.63 1.35 -10.92
C LYS A 103 0.31 1.14 -11.67
N GLN A 104 -0.26 -0.05 -11.60
CA GLN A 104 -1.54 -0.35 -12.25
C GLN A 104 -2.70 0.40 -11.61
N ALA A 105 -2.65 0.61 -10.29
CA ALA A 105 -3.74 1.24 -9.54
C ALA A 105 -3.74 2.77 -9.62
N MET A 106 -2.59 3.40 -9.88
CA MET A 106 -2.48 4.87 -9.89
C MET A 106 -3.55 5.56 -10.73
N PRO A 107 -3.81 5.15 -12.00
CA PRO A 107 -4.85 5.82 -12.80
C PRO A 107 -6.28 5.53 -12.32
N LEU A 108 -6.49 4.56 -11.45
CA LEU A 108 -7.81 4.15 -10.97
C LEU A 108 -8.10 4.63 -9.55
N ALA A 109 -7.10 5.09 -8.82
CA ALA A 109 -7.23 5.43 -7.41
C ALA A 109 -7.88 6.80 -7.21
N ASP A 110 -8.67 6.90 -6.15
CA ASP A 110 -9.31 8.15 -5.72
C ASP A 110 -8.45 8.88 -4.69
N MET A 111 -7.61 8.15 -3.94
CA MET A 111 -6.89 8.69 -2.81
C MET A 111 -5.53 7.98 -2.65
N LEU A 112 -4.52 8.74 -2.26
CA LEU A 112 -3.23 8.19 -1.85
C LEU A 112 -3.04 8.47 -0.36
N CYS A 113 -2.74 7.41 0.41
CA CYS A 113 -2.37 7.50 1.82
C CYS A 113 -0.90 7.15 1.93
N LEU A 114 -0.02 8.15 1.90
CA LEU A 114 1.42 7.93 1.89
C LEU A 114 2.05 8.28 3.22
N THR A 115 2.97 7.44 3.67
CA THR A 115 3.91 7.77 4.73
C THR A 115 5.23 8.08 4.04
N GLU A 116 5.65 9.34 4.09
CA GLU A 116 6.96 9.76 3.58
C GLU A 116 7.97 9.70 4.71
N ILE A 117 8.95 8.82 4.57
CA ILE A 117 10.00 8.63 5.57
C ILE A 117 11.19 9.52 5.17
N ASP A 118 11.60 10.40 6.09
CA ASP A 118 12.70 11.34 5.85
C ASP A 118 14.04 10.63 6.06
N ALA A 119 14.30 9.65 5.24
CA ALA A 119 15.52 8.88 5.20
C ALA A 119 15.69 8.25 3.82
N GLU A 120 16.91 7.84 3.53
CA GLU A 120 17.25 7.16 2.29
C GLU A 120 17.75 5.76 2.65
N ALA A 121 17.04 4.74 2.18
CA ALA A 121 17.45 3.36 2.43
C ALA A 121 18.73 3.05 1.63
N PRO A 122 19.68 2.29 2.21
CA PRO A 122 20.94 1.96 1.51
C PRO A 122 20.74 1.06 0.31
N GLN A 123 19.69 0.23 0.32
CA GLN A 123 19.38 -0.68 -0.78
C GLN A 123 17.88 -0.71 -1.02
N VAL A 124 17.47 -0.52 -2.27
CA VAL A 124 16.06 -0.53 -2.67
C VAL A 124 15.96 -1.24 -4.01
N ASP A 125 15.04 -2.18 -4.14
CA ASP A 125 14.76 -2.86 -5.39
C ASP A 125 13.31 -2.70 -5.85
N ALA A 126 12.48 -2.02 -5.07
CA ALA A 126 11.09 -1.74 -5.42
C ALA A 126 10.77 -0.28 -5.11
N TYR A 127 10.11 0.41 -6.05
CA TYR A 127 9.81 1.84 -5.98
C TYR A 127 8.33 2.11 -6.21
N PHE A 128 7.83 3.11 -5.50
CA PHE A 128 6.50 3.66 -5.73
C PHE A 128 6.51 4.52 -7.00
N PRO A 129 5.43 4.52 -7.79
CA PRO A 129 5.36 5.38 -8.99
C PRO A 129 5.40 6.86 -8.62
N ALA A 130 5.88 7.69 -9.54
CA ALA A 130 5.92 9.13 -9.34
C ALA A 130 4.52 9.68 -9.05
N VAL A 131 4.44 10.57 -8.05
CA VAL A 131 3.19 11.25 -7.68
C VAL A 131 3.16 12.58 -8.44
N GLU A 132 2.36 12.63 -9.52
CA GLU A 132 2.31 13.80 -10.38
C GLU A 132 1.46 14.92 -9.76
N SER A 133 2.08 16.06 -9.49
CA SER A 133 1.41 17.20 -8.87
C SER A 133 0.29 17.80 -9.71
N ALA A 134 0.30 17.55 -11.02
CA ALA A 134 -0.79 17.97 -11.91
C ALA A 134 -2.07 17.16 -11.69
N ILE A 135 -1.97 15.98 -11.09
CA ILE A 135 -3.10 15.07 -10.85
C ILE A 135 -3.43 15.00 -9.37
N TRP A 136 -2.41 14.88 -8.52
CA TRP A 136 -2.57 14.61 -7.10
C TRP A 136 -2.32 15.87 -6.26
N HIS A 137 -3.26 16.18 -5.37
CA HIS A 137 -3.20 17.37 -4.50
C HIS A 137 -3.15 16.93 -3.04
N GLU A 138 -2.18 17.44 -2.31
CA GLU A 138 -2.02 17.16 -0.89
C GLU A 138 -3.18 17.79 -0.11
N LYS A 139 -3.93 16.98 0.61
CA LYS A 139 -5.06 17.42 1.44
C LYS A 139 -4.70 17.56 2.90
N SER A 140 -3.80 16.74 3.40
CA SER A 140 -3.35 16.80 4.78
C SER A 140 -1.94 16.27 4.92
N ARG A 141 -1.24 16.77 5.94
CA ARG A 141 0.12 16.34 6.29
C ARG A 141 0.25 16.34 7.81
N GLU A 142 0.69 15.22 8.36
CA GLU A 142 0.97 15.09 9.77
C GLU A 142 2.42 14.64 9.93
N SER A 143 3.28 15.54 10.43
CA SER A 143 4.71 15.28 10.57
C SER A 143 5.03 14.73 11.96
N HIS A 144 5.97 13.79 12.01
CA HIS A 144 6.42 13.15 13.24
C HIS A 144 7.94 13.18 13.31
N LEU A 145 8.45 13.52 14.50
CA LEU A 145 9.90 13.56 14.76
C LEU A 145 10.42 12.21 15.24
N VAL A 146 11.74 12.08 15.25
CA VAL A 146 12.42 10.89 15.79
C VAL A 146 12.03 10.69 17.26
N ASP A 147 11.76 9.46 17.66
CA ASP A 147 11.52 9.08 19.04
C ASP A 147 12.15 7.70 19.32
N GLU A 148 11.91 7.16 20.51
CA GLU A 148 12.53 5.88 20.93
C GLU A 148 12.18 4.71 20.00
N LYS A 149 10.99 4.75 19.38
CA LYS A 149 10.50 3.67 18.51
C LYS A 149 10.60 3.98 17.03
N HIS A 150 10.90 5.23 16.67
CA HIS A 150 10.92 5.72 15.30
C HIS A 150 12.28 6.38 15.02
N PRO A 151 13.21 5.64 14.40
CA PRO A 151 14.59 6.15 14.18
C PRO A 151 14.67 7.22 13.11
N CYS A 152 13.60 7.45 12.34
CA CYS A 152 13.57 8.43 11.26
C CYS A 152 12.37 9.35 11.43
N PRO A 153 12.49 10.65 11.09
CA PRO A 153 11.31 11.49 10.95
C PRO A 153 10.44 10.96 9.80
N TYR A 154 9.14 11.12 9.90
CA TYR A 154 8.24 10.73 8.84
C TYR A 154 7.01 11.62 8.84
N ALA A 155 6.28 11.64 7.73
CA ALA A 155 5.03 12.38 7.61
C ALA A 155 3.96 11.50 6.97
N CYS A 156 2.75 11.57 7.50
CA CYS A 156 1.58 10.91 6.93
C CYS A 156 0.86 11.92 6.06
N LEU A 157 0.74 11.62 4.77
CA LEU A 157 0.13 12.50 3.78
C LEU A 157 -1.10 11.87 3.16
N LEU A 158 -2.09 12.72 2.88
CA LEU A 158 -3.28 12.34 2.16
C LEU A 158 -3.34 13.15 0.88
N TYR A 159 -3.42 12.46 -0.25
CA TYR A 159 -3.60 13.09 -1.56
C TYR A 159 -4.93 12.67 -2.18
N THR A 160 -5.55 13.58 -2.89
CA THR A 160 -6.74 13.27 -3.70
C THR A 160 -6.52 13.76 -5.12
N SER A 161 -7.16 13.08 -6.08
CA SER A 161 -7.19 13.55 -7.46
C SER A 161 -8.42 14.42 -7.67
N ASP A 162 -8.29 15.46 -8.50
CA ASP A 162 -9.39 16.34 -8.87
C ASP A 162 -10.06 15.82 -10.15
N ALA A 163 -10.37 14.57 -10.17
CA ALA A 163 -11.05 13.97 -11.31
C ALA A 163 -12.55 14.26 -11.27
#